data_d7f9e3b252355ac8158f454f5c4f8fda
#
_entry.id   d7f9e3b252355ac8158f454f5c4f8fda
#
_cell.length_a   1.000
_cell.length_b   1.000
_cell.length_c   1.000
_cell.angle_alpha   90.00
_cell.angle_beta   90.00
_cell.angle_gamma   90.00
#
_symmetry.space_group_name_H-M   'P 1'
#
loop_
_entity.id
_entity.type
_entity.pdbx_description
1 polymer ?
#
loop_
_entity_poly.entity_id
_entity_poly.type
_entity_poly.pdbx_seq_one_letter_code
_entity_poly.pdbx_strand_id
1 'polypeptide(L)'
;MRKMVLFLAGLLLFVSCGGGTQPTPPDDDGMQRAYWDNGRLKSESRYVDGRLDGPFKTWYENGQLFQDGQYAAGMMDGSWLIFYPNGQLAAKAQYEKGTGKQTCYNEDGCIIMEVNYADNQKDGREIHYAFDGSVLQVVEYKQGKKVAEINNP
;
A
#
# COMPACT_ATOMS: atom_id res chain seq x y z
N MET A 1 2.60 24.82 11.84
CA MET A 1 2.77 24.41 10.44
C MET A 1 2.17 23.01 10.33
N ARG A 2 1.01 22.89 9.70
CA ARG A 2 0.33 21.60 9.52
C ARG A 2 1.17 20.76 8.54
N LYS A 3 1.85 19.74 9.03
CA LYS A 3 2.45 18.71 8.17
C LYS A 3 1.31 17.96 7.50
N MET A 4 1.18 18.17 6.21
CA MET A 4 0.22 17.48 5.35
C MET A 4 0.61 16.00 5.32
N VAL A 5 -0.16 15.17 6.02
CA VAL A 5 -0.03 13.72 5.94
C VAL A 5 -0.48 13.33 4.53
N LEU A 6 0.47 12.95 3.69
CA LEU A 6 0.15 12.39 2.38
C LEU A 6 -0.54 11.05 2.60
N PHE A 7 -1.86 11.04 2.41
CA PHE A 7 -2.64 9.82 2.33
C PHE A 7 -2.18 9.02 1.11
N LEU A 8 -1.34 8.01 1.33
CA LEU A 8 -1.13 6.97 0.35
C LEU A 8 -2.34 6.02 0.37
N ALA A 9 -3.45 6.50 -0.18
CA ALA A 9 -4.53 5.62 -0.59
C ALA A 9 -3.98 4.76 -1.73
N GLY A 10 -3.83 3.47 -1.49
CA GLY A 10 -3.29 2.52 -2.44
C GLY A 10 -4.02 2.58 -3.77
N LEU A 11 -3.39 3.19 -4.74
CA LEU A 11 -3.72 3.05 -6.13
C LEU A 11 -2.44 2.69 -6.85
N LEU A 12 -2.26 1.41 -7.10
CA LEU A 12 -1.36 0.93 -8.13
C LEU A 12 -1.93 1.35 -9.50
N LEU A 13 -1.95 2.67 -9.75
CA LEU A 13 -1.97 3.16 -11.10
C LEU A 13 -0.52 3.22 -11.55
N PHE A 14 -0.17 2.36 -12.48
CA PHE A 14 0.93 2.62 -13.39
C PHE A 14 0.57 3.90 -14.16
N VAL A 15 0.81 5.06 -13.55
CA VAL A 15 0.87 6.30 -14.31
C VAL A 15 2.21 6.28 -15.01
N SER A 16 2.16 5.89 -16.26
CA SER A 16 3.18 6.24 -17.23
C SER A 16 3.25 7.77 -17.28
N CYS A 17 4.20 8.34 -16.57
CA CYS A 17 4.66 9.69 -16.77
C CYS A 17 6.14 9.65 -17.08
N GLY A 18 6.43 9.83 -18.38
CA GLY A 18 7.63 10.34 -19.00
C GLY A 18 8.99 9.93 -18.41
N GLY A 19 9.60 8.92 -19.03
CA GLY A 19 10.94 8.43 -18.77
C GLY A 19 10.91 6.90 -18.87
N GLY A 20 10.80 6.39 -20.12
CA GLY A 20 10.64 4.97 -20.34
C GLY A 20 11.90 4.19 -20.00
N THR A 21 12.00 3.69 -18.81
CA THR A 21 12.75 2.46 -18.58
C THR A 21 11.77 1.31 -18.79
N GLN A 22 11.94 0.58 -19.87
CA GLN A 22 11.24 -0.69 -20.06
C GLN A 22 11.47 -1.57 -18.82
N PRO A 23 10.49 -2.39 -18.42
CA PRO A 23 10.71 -3.35 -17.35
C PRO A 23 11.95 -4.17 -17.71
N THR A 24 12.96 -4.18 -16.85
CA THR A 24 14.13 -5.03 -17.01
C THR A 24 13.65 -6.47 -17.08
N PRO A 25 14.25 -7.32 -17.95
CA PRO A 25 13.94 -8.74 -17.91
C PRO A 25 14.17 -9.27 -16.48
N PRO A 26 13.45 -10.32 -16.06
CA PRO A 26 13.65 -10.89 -14.73
C PRO A 26 15.10 -11.38 -14.61
N ASP A 27 15.67 -11.22 -13.43
CA ASP A 27 16.97 -11.79 -13.08
C ASP A 27 16.92 -13.34 -13.11
N ASP A 28 18.06 -13.99 -12.98
CA ASP A 28 18.16 -15.47 -12.99
C ASP A 28 17.29 -16.16 -11.92
N ASP A 29 16.90 -15.43 -10.85
CA ASP A 29 16.00 -15.88 -9.79
C ASP A 29 14.49 -15.63 -10.10
N GLY A 30 14.18 -15.10 -11.29
CA GLY A 30 12.80 -14.79 -11.70
C GLY A 30 12.22 -13.52 -11.10
N MET A 31 13.04 -12.71 -10.43
CA MET A 31 12.64 -11.43 -9.84
C MET A 31 12.89 -10.28 -10.81
N GLN A 32 11.96 -9.33 -10.84
CA GLN A 32 12.15 -8.04 -11.51
C GLN A 32 12.56 -7.01 -10.47
N ARG A 33 13.64 -6.29 -10.76
CA ARG A 33 14.18 -5.24 -9.90
C ARG A 33 14.18 -3.90 -10.61
N ALA A 34 13.82 -2.85 -9.90
CA ALA A 34 13.98 -1.48 -10.34
C ALA A 34 14.84 -0.72 -9.33
N TYR A 35 15.54 0.31 -9.81
CA TYR A 35 16.48 1.08 -9.01
C TYR A 35 16.15 2.57 -9.09
N TRP A 36 16.45 3.30 -8.03
CA TRP A 36 16.44 4.74 -8.00
C TRP A 36 17.64 5.30 -8.79
N ASP A 37 17.60 6.57 -9.17
CA ASP A 37 18.69 7.23 -9.91
C ASP A 37 20.01 7.23 -9.13
N ASN A 38 19.96 7.12 -7.79
CA ASN A 38 21.14 6.97 -6.94
C ASN A 38 21.69 5.53 -6.87
N GLY A 39 21.14 4.58 -7.65
CA GLY A 39 21.56 3.18 -7.74
C GLY A 39 20.99 2.28 -6.62
N ARG A 40 20.24 2.81 -5.68
CA ARG A 40 19.61 1.99 -4.63
C ARG A 40 18.38 1.26 -5.17
N LEU A 41 18.11 0.07 -4.61
CA LEU A 41 16.94 -0.73 -4.96
C LEU A 41 15.66 0.07 -4.65
N LYS A 42 14.76 0.14 -5.62
CA LYS A 42 13.46 0.79 -5.55
C LYS A 42 12.33 -0.20 -5.37
N SER A 43 12.38 -1.30 -6.12
CA SER A 43 11.38 -2.36 -6.03
C SER A 43 11.96 -3.70 -6.41
N GLU A 44 11.37 -4.73 -5.83
CA GLU A 44 11.60 -6.13 -6.14
C GLU A 44 10.24 -6.83 -6.18
N SER A 45 9.98 -7.54 -7.28
CA SER A 45 8.68 -8.17 -7.50
C SER A 45 8.83 -9.39 -8.41
N ARG A 46 7.96 -10.37 -8.22
CA ARG A 46 7.88 -11.54 -9.07
C ARG A 46 6.64 -11.49 -9.95
N TYR A 47 6.80 -11.91 -11.20
CA TYR A 47 5.70 -12.04 -12.15
C TYR A 47 5.63 -13.47 -12.68
N VAL A 48 4.41 -13.98 -12.82
CA VAL A 48 4.08 -15.23 -13.50
C VAL A 48 2.97 -14.92 -14.50
N ASP A 49 3.16 -15.29 -15.76
CA ASP A 49 2.20 -15.02 -16.86
C ASP A 49 1.73 -13.56 -16.91
N GLY A 50 2.67 -12.61 -16.68
CA GLY A 50 2.40 -11.16 -16.72
C GLY A 50 1.63 -10.61 -15.52
N ARG A 51 1.41 -11.40 -14.47
CA ARG A 51 0.75 -11.00 -13.22
C ARG A 51 1.73 -11.06 -12.06
N LEU A 52 1.58 -10.15 -11.11
CA LEU A 52 2.30 -10.24 -9.83
C LEU A 52 1.95 -11.55 -9.14
N ASP A 53 2.96 -12.36 -8.80
CA ASP A 53 2.79 -13.64 -8.12
C ASP A 53 4.05 -13.97 -7.30
N GLY A 54 3.94 -13.86 -6.00
CA GLY A 54 5.03 -14.03 -5.05
C GLY A 54 5.39 -12.76 -4.30
N PRO A 55 6.62 -12.68 -3.77
CA PRO A 55 7.10 -11.56 -2.96
C PRO A 55 7.02 -10.22 -3.71
N PHE A 56 6.70 -9.18 -2.98
CA PHE A 56 6.67 -7.81 -3.45
C PHE A 56 7.26 -6.89 -2.38
N LYS A 57 8.34 -6.18 -2.72
CA LYS A 57 8.98 -5.21 -1.81
C LYS A 57 9.28 -3.92 -2.55
N THR A 58 9.17 -2.82 -1.84
CA THR A 58 9.58 -1.50 -2.33
C THR A 58 10.34 -0.75 -1.26
N TRP A 59 11.21 0.16 -1.67
CA TRP A 59 12.06 0.96 -0.80
C TRP A 59 11.98 2.43 -1.14
N TYR A 60 12.14 3.26 -0.15
CA TYR A 60 12.38 4.69 -0.31
C TYR A 60 13.77 4.95 -0.92
N GLU A 61 13.97 6.14 -1.46
CA GLU A 61 15.25 6.56 -2.02
C GLU A 61 16.37 6.63 -0.97
N ASN A 62 16.05 6.80 0.31
CA ASN A 62 16.99 6.71 1.42
C ASN A 62 17.44 5.27 1.73
N GLY A 63 16.82 4.25 1.11
CA GLY A 63 17.11 2.83 1.28
C GLY A 63 16.30 2.15 2.36
N GLN A 64 15.45 2.87 3.10
CA GLN A 64 14.52 2.28 4.05
C GLN A 64 13.42 1.51 3.34
N LEU A 65 13.00 0.38 3.89
CA LEU A 65 11.88 -0.39 3.38
C LEU A 65 10.61 0.46 3.44
N PHE A 66 9.89 0.55 2.31
CA PHE A 66 8.60 1.23 2.25
C PHE A 66 7.46 0.22 2.40
N GLN A 67 7.51 -0.88 1.67
CA GLN A 67 6.41 -1.84 1.61
C GLN A 67 6.94 -3.26 1.49
N ASP A 68 6.35 -4.19 2.23
CA ASP A 68 6.62 -5.63 2.19
C ASP A 68 5.30 -6.40 2.16
N GLY A 69 5.14 -7.27 1.19
CA GLY A 69 3.96 -8.08 1.03
C GLY A 69 4.14 -9.15 -0.03
N GLN A 70 3.04 -9.76 -0.41
CA GLN A 70 3.03 -10.74 -1.48
C GLN A 70 1.74 -10.66 -2.30
N TYR A 71 1.84 -11.15 -3.51
CA TYR A 71 0.71 -11.34 -4.41
C TYR A 71 0.52 -12.81 -4.75
N ALA A 72 -0.73 -13.20 -5.00
CA ALA A 72 -1.10 -14.47 -5.62
C ALA A 72 -1.98 -14.18 -6.83
N ALA A 73 -1.50 -14.52 -8.04
CA ALA A 73 -2.20 -14.31 -9.31
C ALA A 73 -2.72 -12.86 -9.51
N GLY A 74 -1.95 -11.85 -9.07
CA GLY A 74 -2.29 -10.43 -9.16
C GLY A 74 -3.13 -9.89 -8.01
N MET A 75 -3.49 -10.72 -7.05
CA MET A 75 -4.26 -10.33 -5.87
C MET A 75 -3.34 -10.19 -4.65
N MET A 76 -3.51 -9.15 -3.84
CA MET A 76 -2.82 -9.03 -2.55
C MET A 76 -3.16 -10.25 -1.69
N ASP A 77 -2.14 -10.89 -1.12
CA ASP A 77 -2.31 -12.09 -0.31
C ASP A 77 -1.36 -12.08 0.90
N GLY A 78 -1.76 -12.75 1.99
CA GLY A 78 -0.95 -12.82 3.19
C GLY A 78 -0.80 -11.50 3.94
N SER A 79 0.30 -11.37 4.66
CA SER A 79 0.62 -10.19 5.48
C SER A 79 1.23 -9.08 4.63
N TRP A 80 0.80 -7.85 4.89
CA TRP A 80 1.34 -6.65 4.28
C TRP A 80 1.76 -5.65 5.34
N LEU A 81 2.96 -5.10 5.18
CA LEU A 81 3.53 -4.09 6.06
C LEU A 81 3.92 -2.87 5.22
N ILE A 82 3.63 -1.68 5.74
CA ILE A 82 4.01 -0.40 5.14
C ILE A 82 4.72 0.41 6.22
N PHE A 83 5.81 1.05 5.87
CA PHE A 83 6.65 1.79 6.79
C PHE A 83 6.79 3.25 6.38
N TYR A 84 6.99 4.12 7.34
CA TYR A 84 7.43 5.49 7.12
C TYR A 84 8.90 5.57 6.69
N PRO A 85 9.36 6.70 6.10
CA PRO A 85 10.77 6.88 5.74
C PRO A 85 11.76 6.81 6.91
N ASN A 86 11.28 6.94 8.14
CA ASN A 86 12.05 6.76 9.37
C ASN A 86 12.10 5.30 9.86
N GLY A 87 11.43 4.37 9.15
CA GLY A 87 11.39 2.94 9.46
C GLY A 87 10.28 2.53 10.45
N GLN A 88 9.49 3.47 10.96
CA GLN A 88 8.33 3.15 11.81
C GLN A 88 7.19 2.55 10.99
N LEU A 89 6.40 1.67 11.61
CA LEU A 89 5.24 1.05 10.96
C LEU A 89 4.16 2.10 10.67
N ALA A 90 3.80 2.25 9.40
CA ALA A 90 2.75 3.15 8.94
C ALA A 90 1.41 2.41 8.73
N ALA A 91 1.46 1.15 8.27
CA ALA A 91 0.27 0.33 8.17
C ALA A 91 0.61 -1.16 8.21
N LYS A 92 -0.39 -1.95 8.63
CA LYS A 92 -0.39 -3.41 8.47
C LYS A 92 -1.72 -3.87 7.91
N ALA A 93 -1.69 -4.95 7.17
CA ALA A 93 -2.89 -5.61 6.67
C ALA A 93 -2.70 -7.13 6.60
N GLN A 94 -3.82 -7.84 6.56
CA GLN A 94 -3.88 -9.23 6.23
C GLN A 94 -4.89 -9.39 5.11
N TYR A 95 -4.46 -9.99 4.00
CA TYR A 95 -5.31 -10.22 2.84
C TYR A 95 -5.41 -11.70 2.51
N GLU A 96 -6.55 -12.06 1.96
CA GLU A 96 -6.79 -13.32 1.28
C GLU A 96 -7.41 -12.99 -0.07
N LYS A 97 -6.66 -13.26 -1.15
CA LYS A 97 -7.09 -12.98 -2.53
C LYS A 97 -7.67 -11.56 -2.72
N GLY A 98 -6.93 -10.56 -2.27
CA GLY A 98 -7.30 -9.15 -2.39
C GLY A 98 -8.38 -8.66 -1.44
N THR A 99 -8.87 -9.51 -0.55
CA THR A 99 -9.89 -9.18 0.44
C THR A 99 -9.28 -9.14 1.84
N GLY A 100 -9.52 -8.08 2.59
CA GLY A 100 -8.98 -7.94 3.93
C GLY A 100 -9.14 -6.56 4.52
N LYS A 101 -8.43 -6.34 5.62
CA LYS A 101 -8.47 -5.08 6.38
C LYS A 101 -7.07 -4.53 6.57
N GLN A 102 -6.91 -3.26 6.31
CA GLN A 102 -5.70 -2.49 6.60
C GLN A 102 -5.92 -1.58 7.80
N THR A 103 -4.97 -1.58 8.73
CA THR A 103 -4.91 -0.64 9.85
C THR A 103 -3.71 0.28 9.65
N CYS A 104 -3.93 1.59 9.69
CA CYS A 104 -2.92 2.62 9.53
C CYS A 104 -2.60 3.30 10.86
N TYR A 105 -1.35 3.66 11.04
CA TYR A 105 -0.80 4.27 12.24
C TYR A 105 -0.14 5.60 11.92
N ASN A 106 -0.11 6.52 12.87
CA ASN A 106 0.77 7.67 12.83
C ASN A 106 2.19 7.31 13.31
N GLU A 107 3.12 8.26 13.27
CA GLU A 107 4.50 8.07 13.72
C GLU A 107 4.61 7.77 15.24
N ASP A 108 3.59 8.07 16.04
CA ASP A 108 3.52 7.73 17.47
C ASP A 108 2.95 6.31 17.71
N GLY A 109 2.57 5.59 16.64
CA GLY A 109 2.00 4.24 16.71
C GLY A 109 0.51 4.20 17.05
N CYS A 110 -0.17 5.35 17.10
CA CYS A 110 -1.62 5.41 17.31
C CYS A 110 -2.37 5.06 16.02
N ILE A 111 -3.47 4.32 16.13
CA ILE A 111 -4.34 4.03 14.99
C ILE A 111 -5.01 5.33 14.54
N ILE A 112 -4.88 5.65 13.25
CA ILE A 112 -5.49 6.82 12.63
C ILE A 112 -6.54 6.45 11.58
N MET A 113 -6.50 5.22 11.04
CA MET A 113 -7.45 4.80 10.01
C MET A 113 -7.52 3.28 9.91
N GLU A 114 -8.70 2.78 9.60
CA GLU A 114 -8.93 1.40 9.19
C GLU A 114 -9.68 1.38 7.86
N VAL A 115 -9.31 0.46 6.97
CA VAL A 115 -9.89 0.38 5.61
C VAL A 115 -10.17 -1.08 5.26
N ASN A 116 -11.35 -1.34 4.72
CA ASN A 116 -11.71 -2.63 4.17
C ASN A 116 -11.48 -2.68 2.67
N TYR A 117 -11.02 -3.83 2.20
CA TYR A 117 -10.74 -4.12 0.80
C TYR A 117 -11.45 -5.39 0.34
N ALA A 118 -11.88 -5.41 -0.91
CA ALA A 118 -12.27 -6.61 -1.67
C ALA A 118 -11.74 -6.47 -3.09
N ASP A 119 -11.24 -7.57 -3.66
CA ASP A 119 -10.67 -7.61 -5.02
C ASP A 119 -9.61 -6.52 -5.27
N ASN A 120 -8.71 -6.28 -4.31
CA ASN A 120 -7.69 -5.22 -4.31
C ASN A 120 -8.25 -3.78 -4.30
N GLN A 121 -9.54 -3.58 -4.11
CA GLN A 121 -10.16 -2.27 -4.11
C GLN A 121 -10.78 -1.96 -2.75
N LYS A 122 -10.88 -0.68 -2.39
CA LYS A 122 -11.64 -0.29 -1.20
C LYS A 122 -13.10 -0.74 -1.37
N ASP A 123 -13.59 -1.55 -0.46
CA ASP A 123 -14.99 -2.03 -0.43
C ASP A 123 -15.41 -2.19 1.03
N GLY A 124 -16.50 -1.50 1.42
CA GLY A 124 -16.93 -1.35 2.79
C GLY A 124 -16.38 -0.07 3.44
N ARG A 125 -16.12 -0.13 4.73
CA ARG A 125 -15.83 1.06 5.54
C ARG A 125 -14.36 1.44 5.55
N GLU A 126 -14.15 2.76 5.44
CA GLU A 126 -12.93 3.44 5.86
C GLU A 126 -13.27 4.30 7.06
N ILE A 127 -12.62 4.06 8.18
CA ILE A 127 -12.88 4.75 9.45
C ILE A 127 -11.66 5.56 9.83
N HIS A 128 -11.84 6.84 10.07
CA HIS A 128 -10.79 7.74 10.54
C HIS A 128 -10.98 8.01 12.03
N TYR A 129 -9.87 8.01 12.77
CA TYR A 129 -9.85 8.16 14.22
C TYR A 129 -9.13 9.45 14.65
N ALA A 130 -9.62 10.07 15.71
CA ALA A 130 -8.91 11.09 16.45
C ALA A 130 -7.82 10.46 17.31
N PHE A 131 -6.96 11.31 17.90
CA PHE A 131 -5.86 10.86 18.75
C PHE A 131 -6.35 10.13 20.03
N ASP A 132 -7.53 10.47 20.53
CA ASP A 132 -8.16 9.81 21.68
C ASP A 132 -8.91 8.52 21.33
N GLY A 133 -8.85 8.11 20.04
CA GLY A 133 -9.51 6.90 19.53
C GLY A 133 -10.97 7.09 19.15
N SER A 134 -11.54 8.28 19.32
CA SER A 134 -12.92 8.56 18.87
C SER A 134 -12.99 8.58 17.33
N VAL A 135 -14.16 8.22 16.79
CA VAL A 135 -14.36 8.21 15.33
C VAL A 135 -14.61 9.64 14.85
N LEU A 136 -13.78 10.09 13.90
CA LEU A 136 -13.92 11.39 13.25
C LEU A 136 -14.80 11.33 12.01
N GLN A 137 -14.67 10.24 11.24
CA GLN A 137 -15.30 10.12 9.94
C GLN A 137 -15.44 8.64 9.57
N VAL A 138 -16.53 8.32 8.91
CA VAL A 138 -16.72 7.02 8.24
C VAL A 138 -17.03 7.29 6.78
N VAL A 139 -16.26 6.68 5.88
CA VAL A 139 -16.49 6.71 4.44
C VAL A 139 -16.84 5.30 3.98
N GLU A 140 -17.94 5.17 3.26
CA GLU A 140 -18.33 3.89 2.65
C GLU A 140 -17.86 3.84 1.21
N TYR A 141 -17.24 2.73 0.85
CA TYR A 141 -16.78 2.44 -0.50
C TYR A 141 -17.48 1.21 -1.07
N LYS A 142 -17.68 1.23 -2.39
CA LYS A 142 -18.12 0.07 -3.17
C LYS A 142 -17.29 -0.02 -4.44
N GLN A 143 -16.55 -1.12 -4.61
CA GLN A 143 -15.68 -1.35 -5.77
C GLN A 143 -14.78 -0.13 -6.08
N GLY A 144 -14.07 0.36 -5.07
CA GLY A 144 -13.17 1.52 -5.15
C GLY A 144 -13.83 2.89 -5.20
N LYS A 145 -15.15 2.97 -5.33
CA LYS A 145 -15.89 4.24 -5.42
C LYS A 145 -16.49 4.62 -4.06
N LYS A 146 -16.30 5.87 -3.66
CA LYS A 146 -16.96 6.44 -2.47
C LYS A 146 -18.47 6.53 -2.73
N VAL A 147 -19.27 5.96 -1.84
CA VAL A 147 -20.74 5.93 -1.94
C VAL A 147 -21.44 6.70 -0.83
N ALA A 148 -20.83 6.84 0.34
CA ALA A 148 -21.36 7.63 1.46
C ALA A 148 -20.23 8.18 2.34
N GLU A 149 -20.56 9.18 3.14
CA GLU A 149 -19.66 9.77 4.14
C GLU A 149 -20.48 10.28 5.33
N ILE A 150 -20.00 9.98 6.53
CA ILE A 150 -20.57 10.46 7.80
C ILE A 150 -19.41 11.09 8.60
N ASN A 151 -19.55 12.35 8.97
CA ASN A 151 -18.58 13.08 9.79
C ASN A 151 -19.10 13.15 11.21
N ASN A 152 -18.21 12.93 12.21
CA ASN A 152 -18.54 12.92 13.64
C ASN A 152 -19.78 12.08 13.94
N PRO A 153 -19.75 10.77 13.65
CA PRO A 153 -20.90 9.90 13.92
C PRO A 153 -21.11 9.67 15.42
#